data_68452199e0fd654a7c464df1295b051c
#
_entry.id   68452199e0fd654a7c464df1295b051c
#
_cell.length_a   1.000
_cell.length_b   1.000
_cell.length_c   1.000
_cell.angle_alpha   90.00
_cell.angle_beta   90.00
_cell.angle_gamma   90.00
#
_symmetry.space_group_name_H-M   'P 1'
#
loop_
_entity.id
_entity.type
_entity.pdbx_description
1 polymer ?
#
loop_
_entity_poly.entity_id
_entity_poly.type
_entity_poly.pdbx_seq_one_letter_code
_entity_poly.pdbx_strand_id
1 'polypeptide(L)'
;MAKGAVTFDGELKIAAQKYCDDWLVFHDYEVHLYVNDHSPTADDTLADYVECALIGYAAQLLIRSGWSVADPLAHAVLIEQATPRRFFPLGITVPTLVYGYYVTDEAGALAWAEAFTLPQTIGVGQWIDVRAKIRYANCPAC
;
A
#
# COMPACT_ATOMS: atom_id res chain seq x y z
N MET A 1 9.17 11.95 -0.82
CA MET A 1 8.28 10.78 -0.84
C MET A 1 8.06 10.30 0.59
N ALA A 2 6.82 10.13 0.98
CA ALA A 2 6.53 9.60 2.30
C ALA A 2 7.12 8.20 2.45
N LYS A 3 7.72 7.90 3.58
CA LYS A 3 8.14 6.55 3.89
C LYS A 3 6.91 5.73 4.22
N GLY A 4 6.73 4.62 3.51
CA GLY A 4 5.76 3.62 3.92
C GLY A 4 6.16 3.01 5.25
N ALA A 5 5.20 2.72 6.10
CA ALA A 5 5.41 1.96 7.32
C ALA A 5 4.97 0.53 7.06
N VAL A 6 5.88 -0.40 7.27
CA VAL A 6 5.60 -1.83 7.16
C VAL A 6 5.25 -2.34 8.55
N THR A 7 4.14 -3.05 8.67
CA THR A 7 3.78 -3.68 9.95
C THR A 7 4.81 -4.76 10.31
N PHE A 8 4.91 -5.10 11.59
CA PHE A 8 5.85 -6.11 12.04
C PHE A 8 5.67 -7.44 11.31
N ASP A 9 4.43 -7.90 11.13
CA ASP A 9 4.16 -9.13 10.37
C ASP A 9 4.51 -8.98 8.89
N GLY A 10 4.17 -7.85 8.29
CA GLY A 10 4.51 -7.56 6.92
C GLY A 10 6.02 -7.50 6.70
N GLU A 11 6.74 -6.90 7.64
CA GLU A 11 8.19 -6.81 7.59
C GLU A 11 8.86 -8.18 7.64
N LEU A 12 8.42 -9.07 8.54
CA LEU A 12 8.90 -10.44 8.61
C LEU A 12 8.60 -11.24 7.35
N LYS A 13 7.38 -11.14 6.84
CA LYS A 13 6.98 -11.81 5.60
C LYS A 13 7.85 -11.37 4.44
N ILE A 14 8.05 -10.09 4.28
CA ILE A 14 8.83 -9.55 3.18
C ILE A 14 10.31 -9.87 3.31
N ALA A 15 10.86 -9.83 4.53
CA ALA A 15 12.24 -10.24 4.77
C ALA A 15 12.45 -11.70 4.41
N ALA A 16 11.60 -12.58 4.87
CA ALA A 16 11.66 -14.00 4.54
C ALA A 16 11.55 -14.22 3.03
N GLN A 17 10.68 -13.45 2.38
CA GLN A 17 10.34 -13.63 1.00
C GLN A 17 11.40 -13.20 0.01
N LYS A 18 12.05 -12.08 0.27
CA LYS A 18 13.11 -11.61 -0.59
C LYS A 18 14.26 -12.61 -0.67
N TYR A 19 14.43 -13.40 0.38
CA TYR A 19 15.53 -14.36 0.48
C TYR A 19 15.11 -15.79 0.25
N CYS A 20 13.83 -16.10 0.38
CA CYS A 20 13.37 -17.47 0.35
C CYS A 20 12.41 -17.80 -0.80
N ASP A 21 11.46 -16.96 -1.20
CA ASP A 21 10.41 -17.40 -2.12
C ASP A 21 9.59 -16.34 -2.83
N ASP A 22 10.05 -15.13 -3.06
CA ASP A 22 9.23 -14.11 -3.76
C ASP A 22 7.75 -14.10 -3.33
N TRP A 23 7.50 -14.04 -2.04
CA TRP A 23 6.15 -14.09 -1.46
C TRP A 23 5.14 -13.20 -2.19
N LEU A 24 5.59 -12.01 -2.59
CA LEU A 24 4.74 -11.03 -3.26
C LEU A 24 4.17 -11.54 -4.59
N VAL A 25 4.89 -12.40 -5.32
CA VAL A 25 4.43 -12.95 -6.60
C VAL A 25 3.57 -14.19 -6.44
N PHE A 26 3.54 -14.81 -5.25
CA PHE A 26 2.75 -16.02 -4.99
C PHE A 26 1.49 -15.78 -4.17
N HIS A 27 1.32 -14.58 -3.64
CA HIS A 27 0.18 -14.25 -2.79
C HIS A 27 -0.57 -13.03 -3.29
N ASP A 28 -1.85 -12.98 -3.01
CA ASP A 28 -2.70 -11.86 -3.37
C ASP A 28 -2.65 -10.81 -2.27
N TYR A 29 -2.54 -9.56 -2.70
CA TYR A 29 -2.63 -8.38 -1.85
C TYR A 29 -3.65 -7.43 -2.43
N GLU A 30 -4.38 -6.76 -1.56
CA GLU A 30 -5.33 -5.73 -1.95
C GLU A 30 -4.88 -4.38 -1.44
N VAL A 31 -5.01 -3.36 -2.28
CA VAL A 31 -4.74 -1.97 -1.91
C VAL A 31 -6.05 -1.24 -1.63
N HIS A 32 -6.05 -0.51 -0.52
CA HIS A 32 -7.18 0.26 -0.01
C HIS A 32 -6.75 1.71 0.19
N LEU A 33 -7.67 2.64 -0.02
CA LEU A 33 -7.45 4.05 0.34
C LEU A 33 -7.99 4.32 1.74
N TYR A 34 -7.30 5.15 2.53
CA TYR A 34 -7.82 5.57 3.82
C TYR A 34 -8.03 7.07 3.91
N VAL A 35 -9.04 7.46 4.67
CA VAL A 35 -9.57 8.83 4.72
C VAL A 35 -9.41 9.52 6.07
N ASN A 36 -8.73 8.90 7.02
CA ASN A 36 -8.43 9.53 8.30
C ASN A 36 -7.00 10.06 8.32
N ASP A 37 -6.76 11.14 9.07
CA ASP A 37 -5.44 11.76 9.22
C ASP A 37 -4.58 10.91 10.17
N HIS A 38 -3.95 9.90 9.61
CA HIS A 38 -3.10 8.97 10.34
C HIS A 38 -1.76 8.80 9.62
N SER A 39 -0.69 8.87 10.39
CA SER A 39 0.67 8.59 9.91
C SER A 39 1.02 7.14 10.21
N PRO A 40 1.26 6.30 9.20
CA PRO A 40 1.56 4.89 9.41
C PRO A 40 2.77 4.65 10.30
N THR A 41 2.64 3.68 11.21
CA THR A 41 3.71 3.19 12.08
C THR A 41 3.82 1.67 12.00
N ALA A 42 4.95 1.12 12.45
CA ALA A 42 5.16 -0.32 12.44
C ALA A 42 4.23 -1.09 13.39
N ASP A 43 3.66 -0.40 14.37
CA ASP A 43 2.77 -1.00 15.37
C ASP A 43 1.29 -0.92 14.99
N ASP A 44 0.98 -0.34 13.83
CA ASP A 44 -0.40 -0.17 13.39
C ASP A 44 -1.10 -1.51 13.16
N THR A 45 -2.40 -1.46 13.39
CA THR A 45 -3.34 -2.52 13.03
C THR A 45 -4.35 -2.00 12.02
N LEU A 46 -5.15 -2.88 11.46
CA LEU A 46 -6.19 -2.50 10.52
C LEU A 46 -7.18 -1.46 11.10
N ALA A 47 -7.39 -1.49 12.43
CA ALA A 47 -8.29 -0.55 13.12
C ALA A 47 -7.80 0.90 13.10
N ASP A 48 -6.52 1.14 12.81
CA ASP A 48 -5.96 2.50 12.73
C ASP A 48 -6.32 3.22 11.42
N TYR A 49 -6.88 2.52 10.46
CA TYR A 49 -7.22 3.04 9.14
C TYR A 49 -8.73 3.03 8.92
N VAL A 50 -9.25 4.15 8.44
CA VAL A 50 -10.65 4.27 8.02
C VAL A 50 -10.68 4.18 6.51
N GLU A 51 -11.20 3.10 5.99
CA GLU A 51 -11.27 2.88 4.55
C GLU A 51 -12.23 3.87 3.87
N CYS A 52 -11.87 4.30 2.67
CA CYS A 52 -12.73 5.11 1.82
C CYS A 52 -14.05 4.39 1.59
N ALA A 53 -15.18 5.08 1.84
CA ALA A 53 -16.51 4.51 1.69
C ALA A 53 -17.35 5.22 0.61
N LEU A 54 -16.68 5.90 -0.33
CA LEU A 54 -17.37 6.58 -1.42
C LEU A 54 -18.11 5.58 -2.32
N ILE A 55 -19.26 5.98 -2.82
CA ILE A 55 -20.04 5.15 -3.75
C ILE A 55 -19.20 4.88 -5.01
N GLY A 56 -19.10 3.61 -5.38
CA GLY A 56 -18.26 3.19 -6.51
C GLY A 56 -16.79 2.95 -6.18
N TYR A 57 -16.38 3.21 -4.93
CA TYR A 57 -15.06 2.79 -4.46
C TYR A 57 -15.03 1.29 -4.17
N ALA A 58 -13.92 0.66 -4.52
CA ALA A 58 -13.62 -0.71 -4.09
C ALA A 58 -12.10 -0.86 -3.94
N ALA A 59 -11.67 -1.64 -2.98
CA ALA A 59 -10.29 -2.09 -2.89
C ALA A 59 -9.89 -2.82 -4.17
N GLN A 60 -8.62 -2.75 -4.54
CA GLN A 60 -8.14 -3.34 -5.78
C GLN A 60 -7.04 -4.36 -5.54
N LEU A 61 -7.15 -5.48 -6.25
CA LEU A 61 -6.15 -6.52 -6.21
C LEU A 61 -4.85 -6.05 -6.88
N LEU A 62 -3.73 -6.29 -6.23
CA LEU A 62 -2.42 -6.03 -6.83
C LEU A 62 -2.03 -7.19 -7.76
N ILE A 63 -1.27 -6.86 -8.80
CA ILE A 63 -0.86 -7.84 -9.79
C ILE A 63 0.32 -8.64 -9.25
N ARG A 64 0.18 -9.96 -9.10
CA ARG A 64 1.24 -10.83 -8.58
C ARG A 64 2.55 -10.70 -9.36
N SER A 65 2.48 -10.71 -10.68
CA SER A 65 3.64 -10.60 -11.55
C SER A 65 4.14 -9.16 -11.73
N GLY A 66 3.45 -8.19 -11.13
CA GLY A 66 3.75 -6.77 -11.31
C GLY A 66 4.82 -6.21 -10.36
N TRP A 67 5.35 -7.02 -9.46
CA TRP A 67 6.37 -6.57 -8.51
C TRP A 67 7.75 -6.52 -9.15
N SER A 68 8.46 -5.42 -8.97
CA SER A 68 9.82 -5.25 -9.44
C SER A 68 10.66 -4.48 -8.42
N VAL A 69 11.97 -4.73 -8.46
CA VAL A 69 12.93 -3.97 -7.67
C VAL A 69 13.22 -2.66 -8.40
N ALA A 70 12.78 -1.55 -7.82
CA ALA A 70 12.92 -0.24 -8.45
C ALA A 70 14.23 0.47 -8.09
N ASP A 71 14.75 0.24 -6.88
CA ASP A 71 15.95 0.93 -6.38
C ASP A 71 16.76 -0.01 -5.48
N PRO A 72 17.67 -0.82 -6.05
CA PRO A 72 18.49 -1.75 -5.27
C PRO A 72 19.66 -1.01 -4.62
N LEU A 73 19.45 -0.50 -3.41
CA LEU A 73 20.53 0.06 -2.60
C LEU A 73 21.21 -1.03 -1.77
N ALA A 74 22.45 -0.79 -1.31
CA ALA A 74 23.25 -1.78 -0.60
C ALA A 74 22.57 -2.35 0.65
N HIS A 75 21.78 -1.54 1.37
CA HIS A 75 21.08 -1.92 2.59
C HIS A 75 19.61 -1.52 2.61
N ALA A 76 19.09 -1.15 1.46
CA ALA A 76 17.68 -0.81 1.31
C ALA A 76 17.20 -1.28 -0.06
N VAL A 77 15.98 -1.72 -0.14
CA VAL A 77 15.37 -2.16 -1.39
C VAL A 77 14.00 -1.54 -1.49
N LEU A 78 13.73 -0.95 -2.63
CA LEU A 78 12.40 -0.50 -3.01
C LEU A 78 11.80 -1.52 -3.97
N ILE A 79 10.70 -2.13 -3.56
CA ILE A 79 9.92 -3.03 -4.41
C ILE A 79 8.60 -2.33 -4.70
N GLU A 80 8.23 -2.24 -5.96
CA GLU A 80 7.00 -1.55 -6.35
C GLU A 80 6.24 -2.29 -7.45
N GLN A 81 4.96 -2.00 -7.56
CA GLN A 81 4.14 -2.41 -8.69
C GLN A 81 4.53 -1.62 -9.93
N ALA A 82 4.73 -2.30 -11.05
CA ALA A 82 5.06 -1.66 -12.32
C ALA A 82 3.89 -0.80 -12.83
N THR A 83 2.66 -1.21 -12.57
CA THR A 83 1.44 -0.52 -13.00
C THR A 83 0.69 0.02 -11.79
N PRO A 84 0.37 1.33 -11.74
CA PRO A 84 -0.46 1.87 -10.68
C PRO A 84 -1.88 1.35 -10.77
N ARG A 85 -2.57 1.31 -9.62
CA ARG A 85 -4.00 1.04 -9.56
C ARG A 85 -4.77 2.35 -9.49
N ARG A 86 -5.78 2.46 -10.34
CA ARG A 86 -6.62 3.65 -10.43
C ARG A 86 -7.90 3.46 -9.63
N PHE A 87 -8.13 4.38 -8.70
CA PHE A 87 -9.38 4.47 -7.95
C PHE A 87 -10.21 5.61 -8.54
N PHE A 88 -11.32 5.26 -9.16
CA PHE A 88 -12.22 6.20 -9.81
C PHE A 88 -13.66 6.00 -9.33
N PRO A 89 -13.99 6.48 -8.10
CA PRO A 89 -15.36 6.37 -7.60
C PRO A 89 -16.31 7.24 -8.42
N LEU A 90 -17.35 6.65 -8.95
CA LEU A 90 -18.30 7.35 -9.83
C LEU A 90 -19.41 8.08 -9.08
N GLY A 91 -19.66 7.72 -7.82
CA GLY A 91 -20.76 8.25 -7.03
C GLY A 91 -20.39 9.37 -6.07
N ILE A 92 -19.34 10.13 -6.38
CA ILE A 92 -18.88 11.21 -5.50
C ILE A 92 -19.83 12.39 -5.60
N THR A 93 -20.37 12.82 -4.45
CA THR A 93 -21.19 14.03 -4.34
C THR A 93 -20.49 15.14 -3.58
N VAL A 94 -19.54 14.81 -2.71
CA VAL A 94 -18.76 15.75 -1.91
C VAL A 94 -17.29 15.37 -2.04
N PRO A 95 -16.38 16.34 -2.31
CA PRO A 95 -14.95 16.07 -2.34
C PRO A 95 -14.47 15.44 -1.02
N THR A 96 -13.65 14.42 -1.11
CA THR A 96 -13.14 13.67 0.04
C THR A 96 -11.63 13.69 0.04
N LEU A 97 -11.03 13.98 1.21
CA LEU A 97 -9.59 13.87 1.40
C LEU A 97 -9.18 12.43 1.61
N VAL A 98 -8.19 12.00 0.86
CA VAL A 98 -7.55 10.70 0.99
C VAL A 98 -6.12 10.91 1.48
N TYR A 99 -5.76 10.29 2.59
CA TYR A 99 -4.49 10.52 3.26
C TYR A 99 -3.39 9.56 2.83
N GLY A 100 -3.76 8.41 2.32
CA GLY A 100 -2.81 7.42 1.86
C GLY A 100 -3.48 6.12 1.46
N TYR A 101 -2.68 5.07 1.42
CA TYR A 101 -3.19 3.72 1.16
C TYR A 101 -2.64 2.73 2.18
N TYR A 102 -3.35 1.63 2.34
CA TYR A 102 -2.85 0.46 3.07
C TYR A 102 -3.11 -0.80 2.26
N VAL A 103 -2.35 -1.82 2.54
CA VAL A 103 -2.39 -3.09 1.82
C VAL A 103 -2.70 -4.21 2.81
N THR A 104 -3.63 -5.06 2.42
CA THR A 104 -3.98 -6.27 3.18
C THR A 104 -3.51 -7.51 2.44
N ASP A 105 -3.21 -8.56 3.19
CA ASP A 105 -2.86 -9.86 2.64
C ASP A 105 -4.12 -10.70 2.33
N GLU A 106 -3.93 -11.95 1.90
CA GLU A 106 -5.02 -12.87 1.56
C GLU A 106 -5.95 -13.16 2.74
N ALA A 107 -5.46 -13.06 3.96
CA ALA A 107 -6.26 -13.27 5.17
C ALA A 107 -7.00 -12.00 5.61
N GLY A 108 -6.80 -10.88 4.92
CA GLY A 108 -7.37 -9.59 5.28
C GLY A 108 -6.59 -8.86 6.37
N ALA A 109 -5.41 -9.34 6.75
CA ALA A 109 -4.57 -8.68 7.73
C ALA A 109 -3.78 -7.53 7.10
N LEU A 110 -3.54 -6.48 7.88
CA LEU A 110 -2.70 -5.36 7.45
C LEU A 110 -1.28 -5.83 7.17
N ALA A 111 -0.79 -5.60 5.97
CA ALA A 111 0.58 -5.92 5.58
C ALA A 111 1.50 -4.69 5.66
N TRP A 112 1.10 -3.58 5.08
CA TRP A 112 1.80 -2.30 5.18
C TRP A 112 0.88 -1.13 4.80
N ALA A 113 1.35 0.09 5.05
CA ALA A 113 0.65 1.30 4.67
C ALA A 113 1.64 2.41 4.32
N GLU A 114 1.18 3.37 3.54
CA GLU A 114 1.94 4.57 3.19
C GLU A 114 1.03 5.79 3.16
N ALA A 115 1.45 6.85 3.82
CA ALA A 115 0.80 8.14 3.71
C ALA A 115 1.26 8.86 2.43
N PHE A 116 0.36 9.54 1.75
CA PHE A 116 0.75 10.46 0.69
C PHE A 116 1.54 11.63 1.29
N THR A 117 2.49 12.15 0.54
CA THR A 117 3.27 13.34 0.97
C THR A 117 2.34 14.51 1.32
N LEU A 118 1.29 14.69 0.50
CA LEU A 118 0.19 15.60 0.77
C LEU A 118 -1.11 14.84 0.56
N PRO A 119 -2.11 15.00 1.45
CA PRO A 119 -3.42 14.43 1.22
C PRO A 119 -3.97 14.84 -0.14
N GLN A 120 -4.65 13.94 -0.82
CA GLN A 120 -5.22 14.17 -2.13
C GLN A 120 -6.74 14.25 -2.02
N THR A 121 -7.33 15.27 -2.63
CA THR A 121 -8.78 15.39 -2.72
C THR A 121 -9.28 14.62 -3.93
N ILE A 122 -10.26 13.75 -3.72
CA ILE A 122 -10.96 13.09 -4.81
C ILE A 122 -12.37 13.70 -4.93
N GLY A 123 -12.63 14.30 -6.06
CA GLY A 123 -13.92 14.97 -6.36
C GLY A 123 -14.63 14.31 -7.51
N VAL A 124 -15.73 14.92 -7.93
CA VAL A 124 -16.55 14.44 -9.05
C VAL A 124 -15.70 14.36 -10.33
N GLY A 125 -15.71 13.19 -10.98
CA GLY A 125 -14.96 12.97 -12.21
C GLY A 125 -13.44 12.86 -12.02
N GLN A 126 -12.95 12.79 -10.79
CA GLN A 126 -11.54 12.67 -10.48
C GLN A 126 -11.19 11.24 -10.05
N TRP A 127 -9.90 10.95 -10.09
CA TRP A 127 -9.36 9.64 -9.68
C TRP A 127 -8.05 9.82 -8.92
N ILE A 128 -7.65 8.77 -8.23
CA ILE A 128 -6.34 8.68 -7.58
C ILE A 128 -5.64 7.44 -8.12
N ASP A 129 -4.41 7.60 -8.58
CA ASP A 129 -3.54 6.50 -8.97
C ASP A 129 -2.61 6.17 -7.81
N VAL A 130 -2.56 4.90 -7.42
CA VAL A 130 -1.69 4.39 -6.38
C VAL A 130 -0.76 3.33 -6.95
N ARG A 131 0.53 3.57 -6.81
CA ARG A 131 1.55 2.54 -7.07
C ARG A 131 2.00 1.99 -5.73
N ALA A 132 1.54 0.81 -5.38
CA ALA A 132 1.93 0.15 -4.15
C ALA A 132 3.42 -0.15 -4.15
N LYS A 133 4.10 0.21 -3.08
CA LYS A 133 5.55 0.01 -2.93
C LYS A 133 5.91 -0.24 -1.47
N ILE A 134 7.03 -0.94 -1.29
CA ILE A 134 7.59 -1.27 0.00
C ILE A 134 9.06 -0.94 -0.02
N ARG A 135 9.51 -0.19 0.96
CA ARG A 135 10.93 0.08 1.13
C ARG A 135 11.47 -0.71 2.31
N TYR A 136 12.45 -1.50 2.03
CA TYR A 136 13.25 -2.21 3.02
C TYR A 136 14.51 -1.45 3.32
N ALA A 137 14.70 -1.06 4.56
CA ALA A 137 15.97 -0.57 5.05
C ALA A 137 16.59 -1.63 5.96
N ASN A 138 17.91 -1.80 5.91
CA ASN A 138 18.65 -2.75 6.75
C ASN A 138 18.14 -4.19 6.63
N CYS A 139 18.12 -4.69 5.42
CA CYS A 139 17.73 -6.04 5.15
C CYS A 139 18.64 -7.02 5.91
N PRO A 140 18.21 -7.61 7.03
CA PRO A 140 19.00 -8.61 7.71
C PRO A 140 18.99 -9.89 6.88
N ALA A 141 20.03 -10.64 6.90
CA ALA A 141 20.14 -11.93 6.23
C ALA A 141 20.11 -11.88 4.70
N CYS A 142 20.52 -10.78 4.14
CA CYS A 142 20.91 -10.81 2.76
C CYS A 142 22.16 -11.61 2.57
#